data_b77b0bb7f2cf70a93bf63c955a5d0ec6
#
_entry.id   b77b0bb7f2cf70a93bf63c955a5d0ec6
#
_cell.length_a   1.000
_cell.length_b   1.000
_cell.length_c   1.000
_cell.angle_alpha   90.00
_cell.angle_beta   90.00
_cell.angle_gamma   90.00
#
_symmetry.space_group_name_H-M   'P 1'
#
loop_
_entity.id
_entity.type
_entity.pdbx_description
1 polymer ?
#
loop_
_entity_poly.entity_id
_entity_poly.type
_entity_poly.pdbx_seq_one_letter_code
_entity_poly.pdbx_strand_id
1 'polypeptide(L)'
;MNFLKGKNSYFQYLLILLAFLLLTVIVDVALYFTTHFEKKITVSNKYVRTTRRSSRYHVVDQKDENYRVNNLWFKGDFNRGDDYGLLKEGNTYKVKGYGIRIPVLNMYKNIYSVEKV
;
A
#
# COMPACT_ATOMS: atom_id res chain seq x y z
N MET A 1 -26.80 -20.95 15.02
CA MET A 1 -27.14 -20.01 16.08
C MET A 1 -28.50 -19.40 15.87
N ASN A 2 -29.44 -19.77 16.72
CA ASN A 2 -30.84 -19.41 16.53
C ASN A 2 -31.13 -17.94 16.83
N PHE A 3 -30.36 -17.30 17.69
CA PHE A 3 -30.58 -15.89 18.03
C PHE A 3 -30.30 -14.93 16.87
N LEU A 4 -29.61 -15.38 15.82
CA LEU A 4 -29.37 -14.58 14.62
C LEU A 4 -30.44 -14.76 13.55
N LYS A 5 -31.39 -15.70 13.73
CA LYS A 5 -32.46 -15.93 12.77
C LYS A 5 -33.56 -14.88 12.91
N GLY A 6 -33.98 -14.34 11.80
CA GLY A 6 -35.18 -13.55 11.65
C GLY A 6 -35.03 -12.10 12.03
N LYS A 7 -34.97 -11.76 13.27
CA LYS A 7 -35.07 -10.37 13.74
C LYS A 7 -33.88 -9.48 13.42
N ASN A 8 -32.69 -10.02 13.10
CA ASN A 8 -31.48 -9.26 12.97
C ASN A 8 -30.67 -9.62 11.74
N SER A 9 -31.27 -9.51 10.57
CA SER A 9 -30.52 -9.60 9.31
C SER A 9 -29.42 -8.54 9.22
N TYR A 10 -29.66 -7.35 9.75
CA TYR A 10 -28.64 -6.30 9.86
C TYR A 10 -27.44 -6.71 10.71
N PHE A 11 -27.68 -7.42 11.79
CA PHE A 11 -26.63 -7.93 12.66
C PHE A 11 -25.75 -8.95 11.94
N GLN A 12 -26.32 -9.83 11.12
CA GLN A 12 -25.59 -10.76 10.29
C GLN A 12 -24.73 -10.04 9.24
N TYR A 13 -25.28 -9.03 8.57
CA TYR A 13 -24.52 -8.21 7.62
C TYR A 13 -23.37 -7.46 8.31
N LEU A 14 -23.63 -6.94 9.49
CA LEU A 14 -22.60 -6.28 10.27
C LEU A 14 -21.46 -7.24 10.63
N LEU A 15 -21.75 -8.48 11.04
CA LEU A 15 -20.75 -9.49 11.33
C LEU A 15 -19.94 -9.85 10.08
N ILE A 16 -20.58 -9.98 8.93
CA ILE A 16 -19.89 -10.25 7.67
C ILE A 16 -18.96 -9.09 7.33
N LEU A 17 -19.43 -7.86 7.45
CA LEU A 17 -18.60 -6.67 7.21
C LEU A 17 -17.39 -6.62 8.13
N LEU A 18 -17.57 -6.87 9.42
CA LEU A 18 -16.48 -6.91 10.39
C LEU A 18 -15.47 -8.01 10.07
N ALA A 19 -15.94 -9.19 9.62
CA ALA A 19 -15.07 -10.27 9.21
C ALA A 19 -14.23 -9.88 7.99
N PHE A 20 -14.81 -9.20 7.01
CA PHE A 20 -14.08 -8.69 5.84
C PHE A 20 -13.03 -7.66 6.23
N LEU A 21 -13.38 -6.71 7.10
CA LEU A 21 -12.44 -5.70 7.58
C LEU A 21 -11.27 -6.36 8.33
N LEU A 22 -11.56 -7.31 9.20
CA LEU A 22 -10.54 -8.03 9.94
C LEU A 22 -9.62 -8.81 9.00
N LEU A 23 -10.18 -9.49 8.00
CA LEU A 23 -9.41 -10.23 7.01
C LEU A 23 -8.48 -9.30 6.23
N THR A 24 -8.97 -8.13 5.83
CA THR A 24 -8.17 -7.13 5.13
C THR A 24 -6.98 -6.68 5.98
N VAL A 25 -7.21 -6.39 7.25
CA VAL A 25 -6.15 -6.00 8.19
C VAL A 25 -5.11 -7.11 8.33
N ILE A 26 -5.55 -8.36 8.50
CA ILE A 26 -4.66 -9.51 8.63
C ILE A 26 -3.80 -9.66 7.38
N VAL A 27 -4.38 -9.54 6.19
CA VAL A 27 -3.66 -9.64 4.93
C VAL A 27 -2.61 -8.54 4.81
N ASP A 28 -2.97 -7.28 5.12
CA ASP A 28 -2.03 -6.16 5.05
C ASP A 28 -0.85 -6.34 6.00
N VAL A 29 -1.11 -6.73 7.24
CA VAL A 29 -0.06 -6.97 8.24
C VAL A 29 0.82 -8.14 7.83
N ALA A 30 0.22 -9.23 7.34
CA ALA A 30 0.96 -10.39 6.87
C ALA A 30 1.86 -10.05 5.68
N LEU A 31 1.37 -9.28 4.72
CA LEU A 31 2.18 -8.81 3.58
C LEU A 31 3.33 -7.94 4.06
N TYR A 32 3.09 -7.05 5.01
CA TYR A 32 4.16 -6.24 5.57
C TYR A 32 5.29 -7.09 6.16
N PHE A 33 4.98 -8.07 7.00
CA PHE A 33 5.99 -8.90 7.64
C PHE A 33 6.66 -9.90 6.71
N THR A 34 5.95 -10.43 5.73
CA THR A 34 6.49 -11.46 4.83
C THR A 34 7.18 -10.90 3.60
N THR A 35 6.82 -9.71 3.16
CA THR A 35 7.33 -9.11 1.92
C THR A 35 8.09 -7.81 2.15
N HIS A 36 8.38 -7.46 3.40
CA HIS A 36 9.10 -6.24 3.74
C HIS A 36 10.49 -6.25 3.09
N PHE A 37 10.85 -5.12 2.51
CA PHE A 37 12.17 -4.95 1.89
C PHE A 37 12.76 -3.58 2.23
N GLU A 38 14.07 -3.50 2.18
CA GLU A 38 14.82 -2.27 2.32
C GLU A 38 15.92 -2.29 1.26
N LYS A 39 15.93 -1.30 0.37
CA LYS A 39 16.93 -1.24 -0.70
C LYS A 39 17.17 0.18 -1.17
N LYS A 40 18.24 0.36 -1.94
CA LYS A 40 18.53 1.62 -2.62
C LYS A 40 17.99 1.55 -4.03
N ILE A 41 17.26 2.59 -4.43
CA ILE A 41 16.79 2.75 -5.81
C ILE A 41 17.24 4.08 -6.37
N THR A 42 17.49 4.12 -7.67
CA THR A 42 17.70 5.38 -8.39
C THR A 42 16.45 5.66 -9.20
N VAL A 43 15.88 6.83 -9.00
CA VAL A 43 14.60 7.20 -9.63
C VAL A 43 14.82 7.52 -11.10
N SER A 44 14.13 6.80 -11.97
CA SER A 44 14.07 7.07 -13.41
C SER A 44 12.93 8.02 -13.74
N ASN A 45 11.76 7.78 -13.13
CA ASN A 45 10.57 8.57 -13.36
C ASN A 45 9.63 8.48 -12.16
N LYS A 46 8.76 9.47 -12.01
CA LYS A 46 7.66 9.42 -11.06
C LYS A 46 6.42 10.03 -11.67
N TYR A 47 5.26 9.52 -11.29
CA TYR A 47 3.99 10.01 -11.82
C TYR A 47 2.86 9.81 -10.81
N VAL A 48 1.79 10.56 -11.01
CA VAL A 48 0.55 10.42 -10.25
C VAL A 48 -0.51 9.82 -11.15
N ARG A 49 -1.06 8.70 -10.74
CA ARG A 49 -2.20 8.07 -11.42
C ARG A 49 -3.48 8.54 -10.75
N THR A 50 -4.23 9.39 -11.41
CA THR A 50 -5.46 9.95 -10.90
C THR A 50 -6.65 9.16 -11.41
N THR A 51 -7.53 8.74 -10.49
CA THR A 51 -8.82 8.14 -10.79
C THR A 51 -9.92 9.05 -10.26
N ARG A 52 -11.19 8.73 -10.54
CA ARG A 52 -12.31 9.52 -10.04
C ARG A 52 -12.34 9.66 -8.52
N ARG A 53 -11.78 8.69 -7.78
CA ARG A 53 -11.90 8.61 -6.32
C ARG A 53 -10.59 8.85 -5.59
N SER A 54 -9.45 8.74 -6.26
CA SER A 54 -8.16 8.82 -5.58
C SER A 54 -7.03 9.14 -6.54
N SER A 55 -5.95 9.66 -5.97
CA SER A 55 -4.68 9.81 -6.65
C SER A 55 -3.69 8.82 -6.06
N ARG A 56 -2.92 8.15 -6.91
CA ARG A 56 -1.90 7.18 -6.52
C ARG A 56 -0.55 7.66 -6.99
N TYR A 57 0.41 7.70 -6.07
CA TYR A 57 1.77 8.13 -6.37
C TYR A 57 2.61 6.91 -6.75
N HIS A 58 3.30 7.00 -7.89
CA HIS A 58 4.16 5.96 -8.42
C HIS A 58 5.56 6.46 -8.66
N VAL A 59 6.54 5.59 -8.48
CA VAL A 59 7.93 5.83 -8.83
C VAL A 59 8.48 4.62 -9.59
N VAL A 60 9.25 4.88 -10.63
CA VAL A 60 9.91 3.86 -11.44
C VAL A 60 11.42 4.01 -11.25
N ASP A 61 12.11 2.89 -10.96
CA ASP A 61 13.55 2.90 -10.84
C ASP A 61 14.25 2.67 -12.18
N GLN A 62 15.58 2.72 -12.19
CA GLN A 62 16.36 2.52 -13.43
C GLN A 62 16.28 1.10 -13.99
N LYS A 63 15.77 0.16 -13.20
CA LYS A 63 15.54 -1.22 -13.64
C LYS A 63 14.12 -1.43 -14.16
N ASP A 64 13.38 -0.34 -14.37
CA ASP A 64 11.98 -0.34 -14.82
C ASP A 64 11.01 -0.99 -13.83
N GLU A 65 11.38 -1.12 -12.57
CA GLU A 65 10.49 -1.62 -11.54
C GLU A 65 9.61 -0.47 -11.02
N ASN A 66 8.30 -0.68 -11.04
CA ASN A 66 7.31 0.30 -10.62
C ASN A 66 6.90 0.06 -9.18
N TYR A 67 6.99 1.11 -8.36
CA TYR A 67 6.59 1.09 -6.96
C TYR A 67 5.46 2.09 -6.74
N ARG A 68 4.59 1.79 -5.80
CA ARG A 68 3.57 2.72 -5.33
C ARG A 68 4.04 3.35 -4.01
N VAL A 69 4.04 4.66 -3.93
CA VAL A 69 4.32 5.37 -2.67
C VAL A 69 3.03 5.45 -1.87
N ASN A 70 3.01 4.81 -0.70
CA ASN A 70 1.79 4.64 0.07
C ASN A 70 2.04 4.88 1.55
N ASN A 71 0.96 5.06 2.30
CA ASN A 71 0.99 5.16 3.75
C ASN A 71 1.08 3.77 4.39
N LEU A 72 1.74 3.70 5.53
CA LEU A 72 1.71 2.52 6.39
C LEU A 72 0.76 2.80 7.56
N TRP A 73 -0.52 2.67 7.28
CA TRP A 73 -1.60 3.14 8.14
C TRP A 73 -1.61 2.48 9.53
N PHE A 74 -1.29 1.19 9.64
CA PHE A 74 -1.32 0.49 10.92
C PHE A 74 -0.13 0.82 11.83
N LYS A 75 0.87 1.53 11.32
CA LYS A 75 1.98 2.10 12.11
C LYS A 75 1.89 3.62 12.27
N GLY A 76 0.78 4.22 11.83
CA GLY A 76 0.59 5.66 11.91
C GLY A 76 1.45 6.48 10.94
N ASP A 77 1.96 5.84 9.88
CA ASP A 77 2.76 6.51 8.87
C ASP A 77 1.85 7.00 7.74
N PHE A 78 1.73 8.31 7.61
CA PHE A 78 0.87 8.97 6.62
C PHE A 78 1.65 9.96 5.75
N ASN A 79 2.90 9.65 5.43
CA ASN A 79 3.84 10.56 4.76
C ASN A 79 3.94 10.36 3.25
N ARG A 80 2.99 9.71 2.61
CA ARG A 80 3.11 9.38 1.18
C ARG A 80 3.32 10.59 0.27
N GLY A 81 2.67 11.71 0.57
CA GLY A 81 2.83 12.94 -0.21
C GLY A 81 4.21 13.55 -0.04
N ASP A 82 4.72 13.57 1.18
CA ASP A 82 6.06 14.06 1.48
C ASP A 82 7.12 13.13 0.89
N ASP A 83 6.95 11.83 1.01
CA ASP A 83 7.86 10.84 0.42
C ASP A 83 7.91 10.97 -1.09
N TYR A 84 6.76 11.11 -1.74
CA TYR A 84 6.69 11.35 -3.18
C TYR A 84 7.40 12.65 -3.58
N GLY A 85 7.21 13.70 -2.79
CA GLY A 85 7.84 14.99 -3.03
C GLY A 85 9.36 14.97 -2.90
N LEU A 86 9.90 14.12 -2.02
CA LEU A 86 11.34 13.94 -1.85
C LEU A 86 11.99 13.23 -3.03
N LEU A 87 11.26 12.35 -3.70
CA LEU A 87 11.76 11.56 -4.82
C LEU A 87 11.96 12.46 -6.04
N LYS A 88 13.19 12.53 -6.53
CA LYS A 88 13.54 13.30 -7.73
C LYS A 88 14.24 12.39 -8.73
N GLU A 89 13.94 12.60 -10.00
CA GLU A 89 14.57 11.86 -11.09
C GLU A 89 16.09 12.01 -11.06
N GLY A 90 16.77 10.89 -11.26
CA GLY A 90 18.23 10.83 -11.30
C GLY A 90 18.90 10.68 -9.94
N ASN A 91 18.19 10.85 -8.83
CA ASN A 91 18.75 10.71 -7.49
C ASN A 91 18.53 9.30 -6.95
N THR A 92 19.41 8.91 -6.00
CA THR A 92 19.34 7.61 -5.34
C THR A 92 18.82 7.78 -3.93
N TYR A 93 17.92 6.89 -3.54
CA TYR A 93 17.27 6.89 -2.23
C TYR A 93 17.30 5.51 -1.60
N LYS A 94 17.41 5.49 -0.28
CA LYS A 94 17.16 4.28 0.51
C LYS A 94 15.68 4.22 0.82
N VAL A 95 15.01 3.16 0.38
CA VAL A 95 13.56 3.01 0.54
C VAL A 95 13.24 1.76 1.33
N LYS A 96 12.17 1.85 2.11
CA LYS A 96 11.56 0.72 2.81
C LYS A 96 10.18 0.49 2.26
N GLY A 97 9.83 -0.76 2.05
CA GLY A 97 8.53 -1.07 1.49
C GLY A 97 8.11 -2.50 1.77
N TYR A 98 6.96 -2.84 1.24
CA TYR A 98 6.37 -4.16 1.34
C TYR A 98 5.41 -4.42 0.18
N GLY A 99 5.00 -5.67 0.03
CA GLY A 99 4.03 -6.05 -0.97
C GLY A 99 4.66 -6.77 -2.16
N ILE A 100 3.81 -7.23 -3.05
CA ILE A 100 4.20 -7.97 -4.25
C ILE A 100 3.54 -7.35 -5.47
N ARG A 101 4.17 -7.54 -6.62
CA ARG A 101 3.64 -7.09 -7.89
C ARG A 101 2.73 -8.17 -8.49
N ILE A 102 1.43 -7.89 -8.56
CA ILE A 102 0.46 -8.77 -9.22
C ILE A 102 -0.28 -7.94 -10.28
N PRO A 103 0.13 -8.04 -11.55
CA PRO A 103 -0.44 -7.20 -12.62
C PRO A 103 -1.95 -7.37 -12.80
N VAL A 104 -2.44 -8.59 -12.69
CA VAL A 104 -3.88 -8.90 -12.86
C VAL A 104 -4.73 -8.18 -11.81
N LEU A 105 -4.20 -8.03 -10.59
CA LEU A 105 -4.90 -7.36 -9.49
C LEU A 105 -4.52 -5.89 -9.38
N ASN A 106 -3.71 -5.38 -10.28
CA ASN A 106 -3.18 -4.00 -10.23
C ASN A 106 -2.48 -3.70 -8.90
N MET A 107 -1.78 -4.69 -8.36
CA MET A 107 -0.99 -4.57 -7.13
C MET A 107 0.45 -4.25 -7.44
N TYR A 108 1.02 -3.35 -6.65
CA TYR A 108 2.41 -2.92 -6.76
C TYR A 108 3.12 -3.10 -5.42
N LYS A 109 4.45 -3.21 -5.47
CA LYS A 109 5.25 -3.07 -4.26
C LYS A 109 5.07 -1.66 -3.71
N ASN A 110 4.85 -1.53 -2.41
CA ASN A 110 4.56 -0.26 -1.76
C ASN A 110 5.80 0.27 -1.05
N ILE A 111 6.11 1.53 -1.26
CA ILE A 111 7.15 2.25 -0.53
C ILE A 111 6.47 3.14 0.51
N TYR A 112 6.88 3.05 1.77
CA TYR A 112 6.35 3.87 2.85
C TYR A 112 7.40 4.76 3.52
N SER A 113 8.68 4.54 3.23
CA SER A 113 9.77 5.35 3.79
C SER A 113 10.82 5.63 2.73
N VAL A 114 11.26 6.88 2.66
CA VAL A 114 12.26 7.36 1.71
C VAL A 114 13.31 8.16 2.46
N GLU A 115 14.57 7.80 2.28
CA GLU A 115 15.71 8.55 2.79
C GLU A 115 16.68 8.86 1.67
N LYS A 116 17.13 10.11 1.59
CA LYS A 116 18.13 10.52 0.61
C LYS A 116 19.49 9.93 1.00
N VAL A 117 20.13 9.30 0.03
CA VAL A 117 21.47 8.75 0.21
C VAL A 117 22.54 9.83 0.07
#